data_70d127a9e85ab224f5bada5d964ed814
#
_entry.id   70d127a9e85ab224f5bada5d964ed814
#
_cell.length_a   1.000
_cell.length_b   1.000
_cell.length_c   1.000
_cell.angle_alpha   90.00
_cell.angle_beta   90.00
_cell.angle_gamma   90.00
#
_symmetry.space_group_name_H-M   'P 1'
#
loop_
_entity.id
_entity.type
_entity.pdbx_description
1 polymer ?
#
loop_
_entity_poly.entity_id
_entity_poly.type
_entity_poly.pdbx_seq_one_letter_code
_entity_poly.pdbx_strand_id
1 'polypeptide(L)'
;MRRRTLIGYALMLAGSFGRRAWAQVTSAPPRFTPLTKPVRIPVDSVAIPWHPAPFVAESVLPPGSETPGRRVLIKGVLFRKDTSNDASGLSALSVICPHEQCAVALVTDPERLAKMSGNTSGRPLFECACHFSKFDASEEGAWVSGVAYRGLFRFRVGAVNDGSVEINEIEEEALSVV
;
A
#
# COMPACT_ATOMS: atom_id res chain seq x y z
N MET A 1 -62.56 25.39 -49.51
CA MET A 1 -61.22 25.65 -48.94
C MET A 1 -60.96 24.61 -47.87
N ARG A 2 -60.15 23.58 -48.13
CA ARG A 2 -59.74 22.53 -47.15
C ARG A 2 -58.31 22.74 -46.74
N ARG A 3 -58.07 23.05 -45.47
CA ARG A 3 -56.76 23.15 -44.88
C ARG A 3 -56.24 21.72 -44.54
N ARG A 4 -55.12 21.33 -45.13
CA ARG A 4 -54.40 20.11 -44.80
C ARG A 4 -53.43 20.40 -43.69
N THR A 5 -53.62 19.76 -42.56
CA THR A 5 -52.69 19.79 -41.41
C THR A 5 -51.63 18.70 -41.64
N LEU A 6 -50.37 19.10 -41.75
CA LEU A 6 -49.21 18.18 -41.80
C LEU A 6 -48.77 17.90 -40.37
N ILE A 7 -48.92 16.64 -39.97
CA ILE A 7 -48.39 16.14 -38.69
C ILE A 7 -46.98 15.67 -38.94
N GLY A 8 -45.98 16.43 -38.43
CA GLY A 8 -44.59 16.02 -38.49
C GLY A 8 -44.31 15.00 -37.39
N TYR A 9 -43.88 13.80 -37.77
CA TYR A 9 -43.34 12.79 -36.86
C TYR A 9 -41.88 13.13 -36.57
N ALA A 10 -41.56 13.55 -35.32
CA ALA A 10 -40.21 13.64 -34.83
C ALA A 10 -39.76 12.25 -34.38
N LEU A 11 -38.87 11.61 -35.13
CA LEU A 11 -38.15 10.41 -34.69
C LEU A 11 -37.09 10.82 -33.61
N MET A 12 -37.39 10.49 -32.37
CA MET A 12 -36.37 10.50 -31.33
C MET A 12 -35.47 9.24 -31.47
N LEU A 13 -34.27 9.43 -31.97
CA LEU A 13 -33.20 8.44 -31.89
C LEU A 13 -32.66 8.43 -30.45
N ALA A 14 -33.12 7.50 -29.64
CA ALA A 14 -32.55 7.21 -28.33
C ALA A 14 -31.18 6.54 -28.54
N GLY A 15 -30.13 7.35 -28.51
CA GLY A 15 -28.74 6.87 -28.51
C GLY A 15 -28.46 6.08 -27.23
N SER A 16 -28.41 4.76 -27.33
CA SER A 16 -27.94 3.89 -26.26
C SER A 16 -26.45 4.13 -26.03
N PHE A 17 -26.09 5.07 -25.14
CA PHE A 17 -24.76 5.15 -24.62
C PHE A 17 -24.50 3.91 -23.79
N GLY A 18 -23.89 2.90 -24.40
CA GLY A 18 -23.37 1.73 -23.73
C GLY A 18 -22.41 2.17 -22.63
N ARG A 19 -22.84 2.15 -21.38
CA ARG A 19 -21.97 2.22 -20.22
C ARG A 19 -21.05 1.01 -20.31
N ARG A 20 -19.83 1.20 -20.83
CA ARG A 20 -18.74 0.24 -20.65
C ARG A 20 -18.53 0.16 -19.14
N ALA A 21 -19.11 -0.87 -18.52
CA ALA A 21 -18.72 -1.28 -17.18
C ALA A 21 -17.25 -1.67 -17.26
N TRP A 22 -16.39 -0.82 -16.75
CA TRP A 22 -15.02 -1.19 -16.47
C TRP A 22 -15.11 -2.25 -15.38
N ALA A 23 -14.86 -3.50 -15.74
CA ALA A 23 -14.71 -4.57 -14.77
C ALA A 23 -13.55 -4.12 -13.87
N GLN A 24 -13.87 -3.68 -12.66
CA GLN A 24 -12.89 -3.52 -11.62
C GLN A 24 -12.33 -4.92 -11.38
N VAL A 25 -11.09 -5.13 -11.76
CA VAL A 25 -10.34 -6.30 -11.33
C VAL A 25 -10.18 -6.15 -9.83
N THR A 26 -11.12 -6.67 -9.08
CA THR A 26 -11.03 -6.79 -7.63
C THR A 26 -9.97 -7.85 -7.38
N SER A 27 -8.73 -7.42 -7.18
CA SER A 27 -7.71 -8.32 -6.64
C SER A 27 -8.24 -8.90 -5.32
N ALA A 28 -8.09 -10.20 -5.15
CA ALA A 28 -8.45 -10.84 -3.87
C ALA A 28 -7.76 -10.09 -2.72
N PRO A 29 -8.42 -9.97 -1.55
CA PRO A 29 -7.79 -9.31 -0.41
C PRO A 29 -6.48 -10.02 -0.09
N PRO A 30 -5.45 -9.29 0.33
CA PRO A 30 -4.15 -9.88 0.65
C PRO A 30 -4.29 -10.88 1.79
N ARG A 31 -3.61 -12.00 1.66
CA ARG A 31 -3.48 -12.98 2.74
C ARG A 31 -2.30 -12.60 3.62
N PHE A 32 -2.44 -12.88 4.91
CA PHE A 32 -1.42 -12.64 5.92
C PHE A 32 -0.98 -13.96 6.55
N THR A 33 0.29 -14.04 6.88
CA THR A 33 0.90 -15.17 7.56
C THR A 33 1.54 -14.71 8.87
N PRO A 34 1.47 -15.51 9.94
CA PRO A 34 2.07 -15.15 11.22
C PRO A 34 3.59 -15.00 11.13
N LEU A 35 4.13 -14.04 11.87
CA LEU A 35 5.55 -13.98 12.18
C LEU A 35 5.94 -15.09 13.17
N THR A 36 7.20 -15.51 13.15
CA THR A 36 7.73 -16.50 14.11
C THR A 36 7.52 -16.05 15.56
N LYS A 37 7.64 -14.74 15.80
CA LYS A 37 7.30 -14.10 17.05
C LYS A 37 6.81 -12.67 16.78
N PRO A 38 5.88 -12.13 17.57
CA PRO A 38 5.47 -10.74 17.45
C PRO A 38 6.66 -9.79 17.65
N VAL A 39 6.68 -8.72 16.86
CA VAL A 39 7.59 -7.59 17.07
C VAL A 39 6.87 -6.55 17.93
N ARG A 40 7.48 -6.11 19.03
CA ARG A 40 6.93 -5.08 19.91
C ARG A 40 7.71 -3.79 19.73
N ILE A 41 7.01 -2.70 19.48
CA ILE A 41 7.59 -1.38 19.26
C ILE A 41 6.94 -0.40 20.24
N PRO A 42 7.73 0.36 21.05
CA PRO A 42 7.19 1.38 21.92
C PRO A 42 6.41 2.44 21.13
N VAL A 43 5.21 2.79 21.58
CA VAL A 43 4.35 3.79 20.92
C VAL A 43 5.05 5.15 20.83
N ASP A 44 5.85 5.49 21.83
CA ASP A 44 6.59 6.76 21.87
C ASP A 44 7.60 6.89 20.71
N SER A 45 8.09 5.78 20.17
CA SER A 45 9.01 5.80 19.01
C SER A 45 8.34 6.24 17.70
N VAL A 46 7.01 6.27 17.67
CA VAL A 46 6.18 6.71 16.54
C VAL A 46 5.19 7.82 16.95
N ALA A 47 5.49 8.57 18.00
CA ALA A 47 4.63 9.66 18.48
C ALA A 47 4.53 10.82 17.44
N ILE A 48 5.58 11.02 16.67
CA ILE A 48 5.63 12.07 15.66
C ILE A 48 5.16 11.49 14.32
N PRO A 49 4.11 12.07 13.68
CA PRO A 49 3.67 11.62 12.36
C PRO A 49 4.82 11.60 11.34
N TRP A 50 4.82 10.57 10.49
CA TRP A 50 5.81 10.35 9.43
C TRP A 50 7.26 10.16 9.92
N HIS A 51 7.45 9.95 11.23
CA HIS A 51 8.75 9.56 11.77
C HIS A 51 8.81 8.02 11.89
N PRO A 52 9.57 7.33 11.02
CA PRO A 52 9.55 5.87 10.97
C PRO A 52 10.38 5.24 12.10
N ALA A 53 9.84 4.25 12.77
CA ALA A 53 10.55 3.34 13.67
C ALA A 53 10.91 2.06 12.89
N PRO A 54 12.19 1.81 12.56
CA PRO A 54 12.61 0.61 11.85
C PRO A 54 12.54 -0.62 12.75
N PHE A 55 12.20 -1.76 12.16
CA PHE A 55 12.22 -3.05 12.83
C PHE A 55 12.63 -4.18 11.88
N VAL A 56 12.92 -5.34 12.46
CA VAL A 56 13.16 -6.59 11.73
C VAL A 56 12.19 -7.62 12.26
N ALA A 57 11.43 -8.21 11.36
CA ALA A 57 10.55 -9.34 11.64
C ALA A 57 11.15 -10.64 11.14
N GLU A 58 10.82 -11.74 11.80
CA GLU A 58 11.21 -13.09 11.39
C GLU A 58 9.97 -13.88 11.01
N SER A 59 10.04 -14.56 9.86
CA SER A 59 9.01 -15.49 9.41
C SER A 59 9.67 -16.77 8.86
N VAL A 60 8.83 -17.71 8.47
CA VAL A 60 9.25 -19.01 7.92
C VAL A 60 8.65 -19.16 6.53
N LEU A 61 9.47 -19.59 5.58
CA LEU A 61 9.00 -19.82 4.22
C LEU A 61 7.94 -20.93 4.20
N PRO A 62 6.81 -20.72 3.50
CA PRO A 62 5.69 -21.66 3.49
C PRO A 62 6.02 -22.95 2.75
N PRO A 63 5.23 -24.00 2.96
CA PRO A 63 5.26 -25.19 2.10
C PRO A 63 5.03 -24.82 0.64
N GLY A 64 5.84 -25.34 -0.27
CA GLY A 64 5.78 -25.05 -1.70
C GLY A 64 6.77 -23.98 -2.17
N SER A 65 7.48 -23.29 -1.26
CA SER A 65 8.64 -22.45 -1.63
C SER A 65 9.85 -23.34 -1.99
N GLU A 66 10.89 -22.76 -2.61
CA GLU A 66 12.13 -23.48 -2.95
C GLU A 66 12.83 -24.08 -1.71
N THR A 67 12.69 -23.43 -0.57
CA THR A 67 13.30 -23.86 0.71
C THR A 67 12.27 -23.78 1.84
N PRO A 68 11.29 -24.71 1.90
CA PRO A 68 10.28 -24.72 2.96
C PRO A 68 10.89 -24.78 4.34
N GLY A 69 10.32 -24.05 5.29
CA GLY A 69 10.79 -24.01 6.67
C GLY A 69 12.04 -23.18 6.93
N ARG A 70 12.65 -22.59 5.89
CA ARG A 70 13.78 -21.64 6.08
C ARG A 70 13.29 -20.37 6.76
N ARG A 71 14.03 -19.92 7.77
CA ARG A 71 13.78 -18.62 8.42
C ARG A 71 14.27 -17.48 7.53
N VAL A 72 13.46 -16.44 7.44
CA VAL A 72 13.77 -15.22 6.69
C VAL A 72 13.57 -14.00 7.58
N LEU A 73 14.44 -13.00 7.39
CA LEU A 73 14.37 -11.73 8.09
C LEU A 73 13.82 -10.66 7.13
N ILE A 74 12.76 -9.99 7.54
CA ILE A 74 12.08 -9.00 6.75
C ILE A 74 12.19 -7.64 7.44
N LYS A 75 12.84 -6.70 6.78
CA LYS A 75 12.97 -5.34 7.28
C LYS A 75 11.67 -4.58 7.07
N GLY A 76 11.22 -3.87 8.10
CA GLY A 76 10.02 -3.06 8.07
C GLY A 76 10.21 -1.73 8.78
N VAL A 77 9.24 -0.85 8.59
CA VAL A 77 9.08 0.39 9.36
C VAL A 77 7.65 0.49 9.86
N LEU A 78 7.49 0.88 11.12
CA LEU A 78 6.24 1.35 11.70
C LEU A 78 6.27 2.87 11.70
N PHE A 79 5.19 3.51 11.34
CA PHE A 79 5.04 4.97 11.40
C PHE A 79 3.59 5.36 11.67
N ARG A 80 3.40 6.57 12.16
CA ARG A 80 2.09 7.17 12.37
C ARG A 80 1.76 8.10 11.19
N LYS A 81 0.54 7.98 10.67
CA LYS A 81 0.05 8.79 9.53
C LYS A 81 -0.54 10.13 9.97
N ASP A 82 -1.07 10.18 11.19
CA ASP A 82 -1.78 11.33 11.75
C ASP A 82 -1.48 11.50 13.24
N THR A 83 -2.18 12.40 13.92
CA THR A 83 -2.03 12.67 15.34
C THR A 83 -2.98 11.84 16.23
N SER A 84 -3.70 10.86 15.65
CA SER A 84 -4.55 9.96 16.45
C SER A 84 -3.71 9.11 17.41
N ASN A 85 -4.26 8.79 18.58
CA ASN A 85 -3.56 7.95 19.57
C ASN A 85 -3.92 6.46 19.48
N ASP A 86 -4.76 6.09 18.53
CA ASP A 86 -5.18 4.70 18.33
C ASP A 86 -4.32 3.97 17.28
N ALA A 87 -4.54 2.68 17.13
CA ALA A 87 -3.83 1.86 16.19
C ALA A 87 -4.20 2.15 14.71
N SER A 88 -5.35 2.79 14.44
CA SER A 88 -5.82 3.06 13.09
C SER A 88 -4.94 4.09 12.36
N GLY A 89 -4.32 5.00 13.10
CA GLY A 89 -3.34 5.95 12.57
C GLY A 89 -1.97 5.34 12.29
N LEU A 90 -1.72 4.07 12.65
CA LEU A 90 -0.44 3.40 12.47
C LEU A 90 -0.43 2.57 11.18
N SER A 91 0.71 2.56 10.53
CA SER A 91 0.98 1.72 9.36
C SER A 91 2.35 1.07 9.48
N ALA A 92 2.43 -0.22 9.12
CA ALA A 92 3.67 -0.99 9.13
C ALA A 92 3.91 -1.61 7.75
N LEU A 93 5.01 -1.21 7.11
CA LEU A 93 5.33 -1.60 5.74
C LEU A 93 6.73 -2.22 5.65
N SER A 94 6.90 -3.18 4.76
CA SER A 94 8.21 -3.67 4.37
C SER A 94 8.98 -2.56 3.65
N VAL A 95 10.27 -2.42 3.93
CA VAL A 95 11.17 -1.51 3.22
C VAL A 95 11.95 -2.21 2.11
N ILE A 96 11.32 -3.22 1.50
CA ILE A 96 11.84 -4.01 0.39
C ILE A 96 10.98 -3.76 -0.84
N CYS A 97 11.60 -3.32 -1.94
CA CYS A 97 10.92 -3.09 -3.20
C CYS A 97 10.46 -4.42 -3.81
N PRO A 98 9.17 -4.55 -4.21
CA PRO A 98 8.68 -5.79 -4.79
C PRO A 98 9.32 -6.16 -6.15
N HIS A 99 9.99 -5.21 -6.81
CA HIS A 99 10.62 -5.46 -8.12
C HIS A 99 11.89 -6.33 -7.99
N GLU A 100 12.91 -5.82 -7.30
CA GLU A 100 14.23 -6.49 -7.18
C GLU A 100 14.79 -6.41 -5.76
N GLN A 101 13.94 -6.40 -4.75
CA GLN A 101 14.32 -6.44 -3.33
C GLN A 101 15.23 -5.29 -2.86
N CYS A 102 15.38 -4.24 -3.66
CA CYS A 102 16.12 -3.06 -3.25
C CYS A 102 15.47 -2.37 -2.06
N ALA A 103 16.26 -1.71 -1.24
CA ALA A 103 15.74 -0.94 -0.13
C ALA A 103 14.91 0.25 -0.62
N VAL A 104 13.81 0.52 0.07
CA VAL A 104 13.01 1.74 -0.10
C VAL A 104 13.17 2.64 1.12
N ALA A 105 13.11 3.94 0.90
CA ALA A 105 13.21 4.94 1.95
C ALA A 105 11.98 5.85 1.96
N LEU A 106 11.49 6.18 3.16
CA LEU A 106 10.40 7.17 3.32
C LEU A 106 10.96 8.58 3.05
N VAL A 107 10.28 9.30 2.18
CA VAL A 107 10.56 10.70 1.84
C VAL A 107 9.43 11.55 2.40
N THR A 108 9.78 12.48 3.29
CA THR A 108 8.85 13.41 3.94
C THR A 108 9.21 14.87 3.67
N ASP A 109 10.39 15.13 3.13
CA ASP A 109 10.85 16.47 2.82
C ASP A 109 10.00 17.11 1.71
N PRO A 110 9.33 18.27 1.97
CA PRO A 110 8.40 18.87 1.03
C PRO A 110 9.02 19.31 -0.30
N GLU A 111 10.28 19.77 -0.27
CA GLU A 111 10.94 20.23 -1.49
C GLU A 111 11.30 19.04 -2.39
N ARG A 112 11.73 17.94 -1.78
CA ARG A 112 11.99 16.71 -2.50
C ARG A 112 10.70 16.12 -3.06
N LEU A 113 9.64 16.05 -2.25
CA LEU A 113 8.32 15.56 -2.66
C LEU A 113 7.77 16.35 -3.85
N ALA A 114 7.90 17.68 -3.85
CA ALA A 114 7.45 18.52 -4.95
C ALA A 114 8.18 18.27 -6.29
N LYS A 115 9.42 17.78 -6.21
CA LYS A 115 10.24 17.45 -7.40
C LYS A 115 10.03 16.01 -7.89
N MET A 116 9.37 15.16 -7.10
CA MET A 116 9.15 13.76 -7.45
C MET A 116 8.02 13.63 -8.47
N SER A 117 8.30 13.05 -9.63
CA SER A 117 7.29 12.77 -10.65
C SER A 117 6.21 11.82 -10.09
N GLY A 118 4.94 12.10 -10.39
CA GLY A 118 3.80 11.32 -9.92
C GLY A 118 3.27 11.74 -8.55
N ASN A 119 3.96 12.60 -7.79
CA ASN A 119 3.45 13.13 -6.53
C ASN A 119 2.67 14.44 -6.76
N THR A 120 1.40 14.33 -7.10
CA THR A 120 0.52 15.50 -7.29
C THR A 120 -0.10 16.01 -5.98
N SER A 121 -0.02 15.22 -4.91
CA SER A 121 -0.68 15.50 -3.62
C SER A 121 0.26 16.08 -2.56
N GLY A 122 1.59 16.08 -2.79
CA GLY A 122 2.57 16.47 -1.77
C GLY A 122 2.65 15.53 -0.56
N ARG A 123 1.99 14.36 -0.62
CA ARG A 123 1.97 13.37 0.48
C ARG A 123 3.31 12.62 0.57
N PRO A 124 3.69 12.14 1.77
CA PRO A 124 4.87 11.31 1.95
C PRO A 124 4.87 10.07 1.05
N LEU A 125 6.02 9.76 0.46
CA LEU A 125 6.21 8.63 -0.43
C LEU A 125 7.38 7.77 0.04
N PHE A 126 7.30 6.47 -0.20
CA PHE A 126 8.49 5.63 -0.25
C PHE A 126 9.08 5.66 -1.66
N GLU A 127 10.41 5.73 -1.74
CA GLU A 127 11.14 5.69 -3.02
C GLU A 127 12.18 4.56 -2.99
N CYS A 128 12.18 3.77 -4.06
CA CYS A 128 13.18 2.73 -4.28
C CYS A 128 14.45 3.33 -4.86
N ALA A 129 15.62 3.01 -4.27
CA ALA A 129 16.90 3.56 -4.70
C ALA A 129 17.37 3.03 -6.08
N CYS A 130 16.92 1.84 -6.50
CA CYS A 130 17.41 1.20 -7.72
C CYS A 130 16.77 1.75 -9.00
N HIS A 131 15.45 1.75 -9.07
CA HIS A 131 14.70 2.12 -10.28
C HIS A 131 13.63 3.17 -10.02
N PHE A 132 13.75 3.89 -8.90
CA PHE A 132 12.90 5.03 -8.54
C PHE A 132 11.38 4.73 -8.52
N SER A 133 10.99 3.47 -8.30
CA SER A 133 9.59 3.14 -8.02
C SER A 133 9.12 3.86 -6.77
N LYS A 134 7.90 4.39 -6.80
CA LYS A 134 7.31 5.20 -5.74
C LYS A 134 6.05 4.57 -5.20
N PHE A 135 5.85 4.71 -3.89
CA PHE A 135 4.74 4.10 -3.17
C PHE A 135 4.16 5.13 -2.19
N ASP A 136 2.84 5.29 -2.17
CA ASP A 136 2.16 6.25 -1.31
C ASP A 136 2.13 5.74 0.14
N ALA A 137 2.80 6.46 1.04
CA ALA A 137 2.85 6.09 2.45
C ALA A 137 1.49 6.24 3.16
N SER A 138 0.64 7.16 2.72
CA SER A 138 -0.69 7.39 3.29
C SER A 138 -1.71 6.33 2.88
N GLU A 139 -1.47 5.66 1.73
CA GLU A 139 -2.32 4.62 1.16
C GLU A 139 -1.67 3.23 1.30
N GLU A 140 -1.18 2.91 2.49
CA GLU A 140 -0.62 1.60 2.84
C GLU A 140 0.45 1.09 1.85
N GLY A 141 1.30 2.01 1.36
CA GLY A 141 2.35 1.66 0.40
C GLY A 141 1.85 1.36 -1.00
N ALA A 142 0.70 1.88 -1.40
CA ALA A 142 0.16 1.69 -2.75
C ALA A 142 1.16 2.16 -3.81
N TRP A 143 1.29 1.40 -4.89
CA TRP A 143 2.15 1.76 -6.01
C TRP A 143 1.66 3.04 -6.70
N VAL A 144 2.57 3.97 -6.94
CA VAL A 144 2.31 5.26 -7.60
C VAL A 144 2.92 5.30 -9.00
N SER A 145 4.19 4.92 -9.12
CA SER A 145 4.93 4.97 -10.39
C SER A 145 6.19 4.13 -10.34
N GLY A 146 6.79 3.91 -11.52
CA GLY A 146 8.02 3.15 -11.69
C GLY A 146 7.76 1.69 -12.10
N VAL A 147 8.82 0.88 -12.06
CA VAL A 147 8.83 -0.48 -12.61
C VAL A 147 8.26 -1.55 -11.67
N ALA A 148 7.99 -1.23 -10.41
CA ALA A 148 7.36 -2.17 -9.49
C ALA A 148 5.95 -2.53 -10.00
N TYR A 149 5.56 -3.79 -9.79
CA TYR A 149 4.29 -4.35 -10.29
C TYR A 149 3.17 -4.32 -9.25
N ARG A 150 3.47 -3.93 -8.01
CA ARG A 150 2.53 -3.82 -6.88
C ARG A 150 3.03 -2.80 -5.84
N GLY A 151 2.20 -2.50 -4.84
CA GLY A 151 2.58 -1.75 -3.64
C GLY A 151 3.53 -2.51 -2.72
N LEU A 152 4.03 -1.83 -1.68
CA LEU A 152 4.85 -2.43 -0.64
C LEU A 152 4.06 -3.49 0.14
N PHE A 153 4.76 -4.49 0.69
CA PHE A 153 4.14 -5.51 1.53
C PHE A 153 3.80 -4.93 2.90
N ARG A 154 2.61 -5.27 3.39
CA ARG A 154 2.07 -4.76 4.64
C ARG A 154 2.30 -5.74 5.78
N PHE A 155 2.58 -5.19 6.94
CA PHE A 155 2.45 -5.93 8.19
C PHE A 155 1.12 -5.58 8.84
N ARG A 156 0.54 -6.53 9.57
CA ARG A 156 -0.66 -6.27 10.37
C ARG A 156 -0.27 -5.68 11.71
N VAL A 157 -0.73 -4.47 11.95
CA VAL A 157 -0.57 -3.78 13.22
C VAL A 157 -1.66 -4.26 14.17
N GLY A 158 -1.28 -4.81 15.29
CA GLY A 158 -2.18 -5.24 16.35
C GLY A 158 -2.61 -4.09 17.27
N ALA A 159 -3.23 -4.45 18.38
CA ALA A 159 -3.64 -3.47 19.38
C ALA A 159 -2.43 -2.80 20.07
N VAL A 160 -2.64 -1.60 20.56
CA VAL A 160 -1.71 -0.93 21.49
C VAL A 160 -1.95 -1.47 22.89
N ASN A 161 -0.97 -2.15 23.46
CA ASN A 161 -1.01 -2.71 24.79
C ASN A 161 0.25 -2.31 25.56
N ASP A 162 0.11 -1.93 26.83
CA ASP A 162 1.22 -1.60 27.72
C ASP A 162 2.25 -0.63 27.10
N GLY A 163 1.77 0.40 26.40
CA GLY A 163 2.62 1.38 25.75
C GLY A 163 3.41 0.87 24.54
N SER A 164 3.07 -0.32 24.01
CA SER A 164 3.71 -0.91 22.84
C SER A 164 2.68 -1.32 21.79
N VAL A 165 3.10 -1.28 20.54
CA VAL A 165 2.38 -1.81 19.38
C VAL A 165 2.94 -3.19 19.07
N GLU A 166 2.06 -4.17 18.84
CA GLU A 166 2.45 -5.48 18.35
C GLU A 166 2.27 -5.58 16.83
N ILE A 167 3.28 -6.14 16.15
CA ILE A 167 3.22 -6.55 14.75
C ILE A 167 3.39 -8.06 14.73
N ASN A 168 2.40 -8.79 14.24
CA ASN A 168 2.31 -10.24 14.39
C ASN A 168 2.11 -11.01 13.08
N GLU A 169 1.80 -10.33 11.98
CA GLU A 169 1.61 -10.94 10.66
C GLU A 169 2.20 -10.07 9.54
N ILE A 170 2.52 -10.71 8.42
CA ILE A 170 2.95 -10.05 7.18
C ILE A 170 2.17 -10.60 6.01
N GLU A 171 2.00 -9.82 4.95
CA GLU A 171 1.46 -10.31 3.69
C GLU A 171 2.25 -11.53 3.20
N GLU A 172 1.54 -12.62 2.91
CA GLU A 172 2.13 -13.91 2.52
C GLU A 172 3.04 -13.79 1.29
N GLU A 173 2.67 -12.93 0.35
CA GLU A 173 3.45 -12.69 -0.87
C GLU A 173 4.85 -12.09 -0.60
N ALA A 174 5.06 -11.42 0.54
CA ALA A 174 6.39 -10.94 0.94
C ALA A 174 7.40 -12.08 1.02
N LEU A 175 6.94 -13.28 1.40
CA LEU A 175 7.79 -14.46 1.57
C LEU A 175 8.24 -15.07 0.24
N SER A 176 7.65 -14.68 -0.88
CA SER A 176 8.06 -15.13 -2.21
C SER A 176 9.18 -14.28 -2.82
N VAL A 177 9.49 -13.14 -2.20
CA VAL A 177 10.50 -12.19 -2.71
C VAL A 177 11.69 -12.00 -1.77
N VAL A 178 11.79 -12.75 -0.66
CA VAL A 178 12.90 -12.63 0.32
C VAL A 178 13.75 -13.89 0.40
#